data_bf90e867ee7cc9f06efa1a01d1fd275a
#
_entry.id   bf90e867ee7cc9f06efa1a01d1fd275a
#
_cell.length_a   1.000
_cell.length_b   1.000
_cell.length_c   1.000
_cell.angle_alpha   90.00
_cell.angle_beta   90.00
_cell.angle_gamma   90.00
#
_symmetry.space_group_name_H-M   'P 1'
#
loop_
_entity.id
_entity.type
_entity.pdbx_description
1 polymer ?
#
loop_
_entity_poly.entity_id
_entity_poly.type
_entity_poly.pdbx_seq_one_letter_code
_entity_poly.pdbx_strand_id
1 'polypeptide(L)'
;INSFLATKVLWFNQFKDIVDDHDGKYNVIVNAIGSDPRIGHSHTQVPGPDGRKGYGGACFPKDTNALSAFARGEFSVLDEVISANNRYRQEYELDDREKEQKVNYG
;
A
#
# COMPACT_ATOMS: atom_id res chain seq x y z
N ILE A 1 0.77 2.73 13.72
CA ILE A 1 -0.30 1.89 13.15
C ILE A 1 -0.39 2.08 11.64
N ASN A 2 -0.44 3.33 11.18
CA ASN A 2 -0.63 3.61 9.75
C ASN A 2 0.51 3.07 8.87
N SER A 3 1.73 3.08 9.35
CA SER A 3 2.86 2.52 8.61
C SER A 3 2.75 1.00 8.45
N PHE A 4 2.23 0.31 9.46
CA PHE A 4 1.98 -1.12 9.35
C PHE A 4 0.85 -1.41 8.36
N LEU A 5 -0.24 -0.65 8.43
CA LEU A 5 -1.37 -0.82 7.52
C LEU A 5 -0.97 -0.50 6.07
N ALA A 6 -0.15 0.51 5.88
CA ALA A 6 0.41 0.82 4.57
C ALA A 6 1.26 -0.34 4.03
N THR A 7 2.06 -0.96 4.88
CA THR A 7 2.84 -2.15 4.54
C THR A 7 1.91 -3.30 4.13
N LYS A 8 0.83 -3.51 4.87
CA LYS A 8 -0.16 -4.54 4.54
C LYS A 8 -0.78 -4.28 3.17
N VAL A 9 -1.15 -3.04 2.87
CA VAL A 9 -1.68 -2.67 1.54
C VAL A 9 -0.69 -3.03 0.45
N LEU A 10 0.58 -2.69 0.61
CA LEU A 10 1.61 -2.98 -0.40
C LEU A 10 1.84 -4.47 -0.56
N TRP A 11 1.84 -5.22 0.53
CA TRP A 11 1.99 -6.66 0.47
C TRP A 11 0.91 -7.28 -0.41
N PHE A 12 -0.35 -6.90 -0.18
CA PHE A 12 -1.49 -7.44 -0.95
C PHE A 12 -1.52 -6.92 -2.38
N ASN A 13 -1.07 -5.70 -2.63
CA ASN A 13 -0.95 -5.19 -4.00
C ASN A 13 0.01 -6.04 -4.82
N GLN A 14 1.20 -6.31 -4.29
CA GLN A 14 2.18 -7.13 -4.99
C GLN A 14 1.75 -8.59 -5.08
N PHE A 15 1.11 -9.10 -4.04
CA PHE A 15 0.55 -10.44 -4.07
C PHE A 15 -0.50 -10.59 -5.18
N LYS A 16 -1.36 -9.58 -5.35
CA LYS A 16 -2.33 -9.59 -6.44
C LYS A 16 -1.65 -9.61 -7.81
N ASP A 17 -0.57 -8.88 -7.98
CA ASP A 17 0.16 -8.90 -9.26
C ASP A 17 0.65 -10.34 -9.58
N ILE A 18 1.14 -11.06 -8.58
CA ILE A 18 1.55 -12.45 -8.75
C ILE A 18 0.37 -13.36 -9.07
N VAL A 19 -0.74 -13.19 -8.34
CA VAL A 19 -1.96 -13.98 -8.58
C VAL A 19 -2.48 -13.76 -10.00
N ASP A 20 -2.52 -12.50 -10.45
CA ASP A 20 -2.98 -12.16 -11.79
C ASP A 20 -2.07 -12.73 -12.88
N ASP A 21 -0.75 -12.74 -12.66
CA ASP A 21 0.21 -13.30 -13.60
C ASP A 21 0.06 -14.82 -13.76
N HIS A 22 -0.55 -15.48 -12.79
CA HIS A 22 -0.76 -16.94 -12.81
C HIS A 22 -2.23 -17.31 -13.00
N ASP A 23 -3.02 -16.39 -13.54
CA ASP A 23 -4.47 -16.59 -13.83
C ASP A 23 -5.29 -16.98 -12.60
N GLY A 24 -4.86 -16.59 -11.42
CA GLY A 24 -5.57 -16.85 -10.18
C GLY A 24 -6.76 -15.91 -9.98
N LYS A 25 -7.65 -16.30 -9.07
CA LYS A 25 -8.80 -15.50 -8.69
C LYS A 25 -8.52 -14.82 -7.35
N TYR A 26 -8.07 -13.58 -7.42
CA TYR A 26 -7.64 -12.83 -6.24
C TYR A 26 -8.70 -12.78 -5.14
N ASN A 27 -9.94 -12.45 -5.50
CA ASN A 27 -11.01 -12.31 -4.51
C ASN A 27 -11.27 -13.60 -3.72
N VAL A 28 -11.15 -14.75 -4.36
CA VAL A 28 -11.29 -16.05 -3.70
C VAL A 28 -10.11 -16.30 -2.76
N ILE A 29 -8.91 -16.07 -3.25
CA ILE A 29 -7.69 -16.32 -2.48
C ILE A 29 -7.60 -15.37 -1.29
N VAL A 30 -7.84 -14.09 -1.49
CA VAL A 30 -7.72 -13.08 -0.43
C VAL A 30 -8.80 -13.25 0.64
N ASN A 31 -9.99 -13.71 0.27
CA ASN A 31 -11.02 -14.03 1.25
C ASN A 31 -10.58 -15.17 2.17
N ALA A 32 -9.96 -16.19 1.62
CA ALA A 32 -9.44 -17.30 2.41
C ALA A 32 -8.34 -16.83 3.37
N ILE A 33 -7.41 -16.02 2.89
CA ILE A 33 -6.33 -15.46 3.71
C ILE A 33 -6.89 -14.56 4.81
N GLY A 34 -7.81 -13.66 4.46
CA GLY A 34 -8.39 -12.71 5.41
C GLY A 34 -9.27 -13.36 6.47
N SER A 35 -9.73 -14.60 6.25
CA SER A 35 -10.47 -15.37 7.24
C SER A 35 -9.61 -15.79 8.44
N ASP A 36 -8.28 -15.78 8.29
CA ASP A 36 -7.38 -16.00 9.42
C ASP A 36 -7.40 -14.75 10.30
N PRO A 37 -7.73 -14.89 11.60
CA PRO A 37 -7.84 -13.73 12.49
C PRO A 37 -6.51 -13.00 12.71
N ARG A 38 -5.39 -13.63 12.41
CA ARG A 38 -4.07 -12.98 12.46
C ARG A 38 -3.88 -12.00 11.31
N ILE A 39 -4.65 -12.14 10.23
CA ILE A 39 -4.59 -11.29 9.05
C ILE A 39 -5.77 -10.33 9.02
N GLY A 40 -6.99 -10.85 9.01
CA GLY A 40 -8.20 -10.07 8.88
C GLY A 40 -8.41 -9.57 7.45
N HIS A 41 -9.61 -9.05 7.19
CA HIS A 41 -9.99 -8.62 5.83
C HIS A 41 -9.62 -7.16 5.53
N SER A 42 -9.31 -6.34 6.56
CA SER A 42 -9.02 -4.93 6.33
C SER A 42 -7.74 -4.74 5.53
N HIS A 43 -7.74 -3.76 4.63
CA HIS A 43 -6.56 -3.35 3.86
C HIS A 43 -6.02 -4.45 2.94
N THR A 44 -6.89 -5.35 2.50
CA THR A 44 -6.53 -6.44 1.57
C THR A 44 -7.11 -6.22 0.17
N GLN A 45 -7.97 -5.23 0.00
CA GLN A 45 -8.64 -4.96 -1.27
C GLN A 45 -7.67 -4.29 -2.25
N VAL A 46 -7.61 -4.83 -3.47
CA VAL A 46 -6.80 -4.26 -4.56
C VAL A 46 -7.65 -4.23 -5.83
N PRO A 47 -7.84 -3.09 -6.48
CA PRO A 47 -7.37 -1.75 -6.06
C PRO A 47 -8.03 -1.31 -4.77
N GLY A 48 -7.48 -0.29 -4.13
CA GLY A 48 -7.99 0.24 -2.88
C GLY A 48 -9.29 1.04 -3.04
N PRO A 49 -9.73 1.70 -1.95
CA PRO A 49 -11.00 2.46 -1.98
C PRO A 49 -11.02 3.59 -3.01
N ASP A 50 -9.87 4.14 -3.37
CA ASP A 50 -9.75 5.17 -4.40
C ASP A 50 -9.66 4.60 -5.83
N GLY A 51 -9.80 3.29 -5.99
CA GLY A 51 -9.72 2.62 -7.29
C GLY A 51 -8.31 2.49 -7.85
N ARG A 52 -7.29 2.76 -7.06
CA ARG A 52 -5.89 2.79 -7.48
C ARG A 52 -5.06 1.74 -6.75
N LYS A 53 -3.98 1.30 -7.39
CA LYS A 53 -2.99 0.42 -6.75
C LYS A 53 -2.12 1.19 -5.77
N GLY A 54 -1.62 0.49 -4.76
CA GLY A 54 -0.84 1.10 -3.70
C GLY A 54 -1.72 1.84 -2.71
N TYR A 55 -1.09 2.61 -1.84
CA TYR A 55 -1.80 3.48 -0.90
C TYR A 55 -1.66 4.94 -1.30
N GLY A 56 -2.67 5.73 -1.01
CA GLY A 56 -2.70 7.16 -1.29
C GLY A 56 -3.38 7.93 -0.16
N GLY A 57 -3.94 9.07 -0.52
CA GLY A 57 -4.55 9.97 0.43
C GLY A 57 -3.52 10.77 1.21
N ALA A 58 -3.93 11.28 2.38
CA ALA A 58 -3.10 12.19 3.16
C ALA A 58 -2.28 11.46 4.24
N CYS A 59 -2.90 10.50 4.93
CA CYS A 59 -2.33 9.96 6.18
C CYS A 59 -1.23 8.94 5.94
N PHE A 60 -1.45 7.96 5.07
CA PHE A 60 -0.47 6.89 4.87
C PHE A 60 0.85 7.42 4.28
N PRO A 61 0.85 8.25 3.23
CA PRO A 61 2.11 8.82 2.74
C PRO A 61 2.82 9.66 3.79
N LYS A 62 2.08 10.50 4.52
CA LYS A 62 2.66 11.35 5.56
C LYS A 62 3.29 10.52 6.68
N ASP A 63 2.57 9.56 7.20
CA ASP A 63 3.01 8.78 8.36
C ASP A 63 4.16 7.83 8.02
N THR A 64 4.12 7.20 6.84
CA THR A 64 5.22 6.33 6.40
C THR A 64 6.49 7.11 6.17
N ASN A 65 6.40 8.26 5.51
CA ASN A 65 7.55 9.12 5.24
C ASN A 65 8.14 9.67 6.53
N ALA A 66 7.30 10.04 7.49
CA ALA A 66 7.75 10.56 8.78
C ALA A 66 8.51 9.49 9.58
N LEU A 67 7.98 8.27 9.63
CA LEU A 67 8.64 7.18 10.35
C LEU A 67 9.95 6.77 9.67
N SER A 68 9.97 6.71 8.35
CA SER A 68 11.19 6.40 7.59
C SER A 68 12.27 7.45 7.86
N ALA A 69 11.92 8.72 7.83
CA ALA A 69 12.86 9.81 8.11
C ALA A 69 13.39 9.74 9.55
N PHE A 70 12.52 9.44 10.50
CA PHE A 70 12.89 9.27 11.89
C PHE A 70 13.88 8.11 12.08
N ALA A 71 13.66 7.01 11.37
CA ALA A 71 14.48 5.80 11.49
C ALA A 71 15.84 5.89 10.82
N ARG A 72 16.06 6.87 9.95
CA ARG A 72 17.38 7.15 9.33
C ARG A 72 18.04 5.93 8.69
N GLY A 73 17.26 5.21 7.86
CA GLY A 73 17.76 4.06 7.12
C GLY A 73 17.72 2.74 7.90
N GLU A 74 17.37 2.76 9.18
CA GLU A 74 17.31 1.52 9.97
C GLU A 74 16.04 0.70 9.73
N PHE A 75 15.02 1.31 9.11
CA PHE A 75 13.76 0.62 8.84
C PHE A 75 13.67 0.28 7.34
N SER A 76 14.53 -0.60 6.88
CA SER A 76 14.64 -0.93 5.46
C SER A 76 13.36 -1.55 4.89
N VAL A 77 12.63 -2.33 5.67
CA VAL A 77 11.33 -2.88 5.21
C VAL A 77 10.38 -1.74 4.86
N LEU A 78 10.27 -0.73 5.71
CA LEU A 78 9.42 0.42 5.44
C LEU A 78 9.92 1.24 4.24
N ASP A 79 11.22 1.42 4.12
CA ASP A 79 11.81 2.14 2.98
C ASP A 79 11.46 1.47 1.66
N GLU A 80 11.50 0.13 1.61
CA GLU A 80 11.10 -0.62 0.42
C GLU A 80 9.60 -0.52 0.14
N VAL A 81 8.77 -0.50 1.18
CA VAL A 81 7.33 -0.29 1.03
C VAL A 81 7.06 1.07 0.37
N ILE A 82 7.73 2.12 0.84
CA ILE A 82 7.60 3.46 0.26
C ILE A 82 8.04 3.47 -1.20
N SER A 83 9.18 2.86 -1.51
CA SER A 83 9.68 2.78 -2.90
C SER A 83 8.72 2.02 -3.80
N ALA A 84 8.19 0.89 -3.35
CA ALA A 84 7.23 0.10 -4.10
C ALA A 84 5.93 0.89 -4.34
N ASN A 85 5.46 1.60 -3.32
CA ASN A 85 4.27 2.43 -3.45
C ASN A 85 4.48 3.57 -4.44
N ASN A 86 5.64 4.19 -4.42
CA ASN A 86 5.97 5.26 -5.38
C ASN A 86 5.87 4.74 -6.82
N ARG A 87 6.35 3.53 -7.09
CA ARG A 87 6.26 2.92 -8.43
C ARG A 87 4.80 2.75 -8.87
N TYR A 88 3.91 2.31 -7.97
CA TYR A 88 2.49 2.21 -8.31
C TYR A 88 1.86 3.58 -8.54
N ARG A 89 2.14 4.54 -7.65
CA ARG A 89 1.43 5.82 -7.62
C ARG A 89 1.91 6.81 -8.69
N GLN A 90 3.11 6.66 -9.20
CA GLN A 90 3.63 7.50 -10.28
C GLN A 90 2.83 7.36 -11.57
N GLU A 91 2.07 6.30 -11.74
CA GLU A 91 1.21 6.08 -12.91
C GLU A 91 -0.08 6.89 -12.86
N TYR A 92 -0.39 7.50 -11.72
CA TYR A 92 -1.63 8.24 -11.51
C TYR A 92 -1.33 9.71 -11.23
N GLU A 93 -2.29 10.58 -11.57
CA GLU A 93 -2.25 11.94 -11.10
C GLU A 93 -2.65 12.03 -9.63
N LEU A 94 -2.10 13.00 -8.91
CA LEU A 94 -2.48 13.22 -7.51
C LEU A 94 -3.95 13.63 -7.44
N ASP A 95 -4.68 13.06 -6.47
CA ASP A 95 -6.03 13.52 -6.17
C ASP A 95 -5.99 14.80 -5.32
N ASP A 96 -7.17 15.38 -5.05
CA ASP A 96 -7.25 16.66 -4.36
C ASP A 96 -6.65 16.61 -2.95
N ARG A 97 -6.84 15.51 -2.24
CA ARG A 97 -6.30 15.34 -0.88
C ARG A 97 -4.77 15.24 -0.90
N GLU A 98 -4.25 14.52 -1.87
CA GLU A 98 -2.81 14.37 -2.05
C GLU A 98 -2.15 15.70 -2.42
N LYS A 99 -2.78 16.47 -3.31
CA LYS A 99 -2.31 17.81 -3.68
C LYS A 99 -2.33 18.76 -2.48
N GLU A 100 -3.39 18.75 -1.72
CA GLU A 100 -3.54 19.58 -0.52
C GLU A 100 -2.45 19.32 0.51
N GLN A 101 -2.08 18.07 0.69
CA GLN A 101 -1.03 17.64 1.62
C GLN A 101 0.36 17.65 1.00
N LYS A 102 0.50 18.07 -0.25
CA LYS A 102 1.77 18.14 -0.98
C LYS A 102 2.49 16.78 -1.02
N VAL A 103 1.71 15.72 -1.22
CA VAL A 103 2.24 14.37 -1.35
C VAL A 103 3.11 14.26 -2.60
N ASN A 104 4.25 13.61 -2.47
CA ASN A 104 5.18 13.39 -3.57
C ASN A 104 5.58 11.92 -3.61
N TYR A 105 5.29 11.27 -4.73
CA TYR A 105 5.65 9.86 -4.96
C TYR A 105 6.94 9.69 -5.79
N GLY A 106 7.73 10.73 -5.85
CA GLY A 106 9.02 10.68 -6.55
C GLY A 106 9.12 11.41 -7.85
#